data_4e9515f6bd570157a1192276c0560259
#
_entry.id   4e9515f6bd570157a1192276c0560259
#
_cell.length_a   1.000
_cell.length_b   1.000
_cell.length_c   1.000
_cell.angle_alpha   90.00
_cell.angle_beta   90.00
_cell.angle_gamma   90.00
#
_symmetry.space_group_name_H-M   'P 1'
#
loop_
_entity.id
_entity.type
_entity.pdbx_description
1 polymer ?
#
loop_
_entity_poly.entity_id
_entity_poly.type
_entity_poly.pdbx_seq_one_letter_code
_entity_poly.pdbx_strand_id
1 'polypeptide(L)'
;SHAIQTVHPEIHLEGFVVTSRSGNPSILNNLKVYELAELTDKEICILIATPQDIQQKIVEFLDEQGFHNHICMTWQLEAELMGAYYAKQVEFPVLPGGVAPMLSVTVQDEKERTFAKTLPEANCYMAKFYRDKQVQTDYSVPAWVQPIQVGAALTDERVAALTDDIGENISAKNVNYCELTALYWIWKNQLQYDVTDYGGKSVQDAGQEQLRYTGLYQYRRLLDIDDDQMNYIAEHDVDVVLPYPTMCEPDIFEHHELYVKT
;
A
#
# COMPACT_ATOMS: atom_id res chain seq x y z
N SER A 1 -6.01 10.78 12.83
CA SER A 1 -6.53 12.12 13.22
C SER A 1 -5.84 13.26 12.46
N HIS A 2 -4.49 13.26 12.40
CA HIS A 2 -3.74 14.35 11.78
C HIS A 2 -4.09 14.58 10.30
N ALA A 3 -4.20 13.52 9.51
CA ALA A 3 -4.61 13.64 8.11
C ALA A 3 -6.00 14.29 7.97
N ILE A 4 -6.98 13.88 8.77
CA ILE A 4 -8.32 14.47 8.76
C ILE A 4 -8.26 15.97 9.08
N GLN A 5 -7.57 16.36 10.14
CA GLN A 5 -7.46 17.76 10.53
C GLN A 5 -6.73 18.63 9.49
N THR A 6 -5.78 18.03 8.74
CA THR A 6 -5.04 18.72 7.68
C THR A 6 -5.86 18.86 6.40
N VAL A 7 -6.58 17.80 6.01
CA VAL A 7 -7.34 17.77 4.76
C VAL A 7 -8.69 18.46 4.93
N HIS A 8 -9.33 18.25 6.08
CA HIS A 8 -10.66 18.69 6.44
C HIS A 8 -10.63 19.55 7.73
N PRO A 9 -10.05 20.76 7.69
CA PRO A 9 -9.95 21.62 8.87
C PRO A 9 -11.32 22.06 9.41
N GLU A 10 -12.37 21.94 8.63
CA GLU A 10 -13.75 22.18 9.04
C GLU A 10 -14.32 21.09 9.96
N ILE A 11 -13.71 19.88 9.98
CA ILE A 11 -14.13 18.79 10.86
C ILE A 11 -13.47 18.95 12.21
N HIS A 12 -14.31 19.14 13.24
CA HIS A 12 -13.84 19.16 14.62
C HIS A 12 -13.76 17.75 15.19
N LEU A 13 -12.55 17.29 15.51
CA LEU A 13 -12.32 16.02 16.18
C LEU A 13 -12.34 16.20 17.70
N GLU A 14 -13.36 15.65 18.36
CA GLU A 14 -13.51 15.71 19.81
C GLU A 14 -12.50 14.81 20.54
N GLY A 15 -12.19 13.64 19.97
CA GLY A 15 -11.27 12.69 20.58
C GLY A 15 -11.31 11.33 19.97
N PHE A 16 -10.72 10.38 20.69
CA PHE A 16 -10.80 8.95 20.39
C PHE A 16 -11.77 8.26 21.34
N VAL A 17 -12.41 7.20 20.88
CA VAL A 17 -13.34 6.41 21.67
C VAL A 17 -12.85 4.98 21.77
N VAL A 18 -12.86 4.45 22.98
CA VAL A 18 -12.51 3.05 23.29
C VAL A 18 -13.61 2.40 24.13
N THR A 19 -13.72 1.09 24.09
CA THR A 19 -14.66 0.35 24.94
C THR A 19 -14.18 0.24 26.39
N SER A 20 -12.87 0.33 26.62
CA SER A 20 -12.26 0.32 27.97
C SER A 20 -10.97 1.16 27.96
N ARG A 21 -10.75 1.89 29.05
CA ARG A 21 -9.48 2.62 29.25
C ARG A 21 -8.31 1.73 29.62
N SER A 22 -8.55 0.51 30.03
CA SER A 22 -7.48 -0.40 30.42
C SER A 22 -6.53 -0.63 29.25
N GLY A 23 -5.25 -0.27 29.43
CA GLY A 23 -4.22 -0.37 28.38
C GLY A 23 -4.20 0.77 27.35
N ASN A 24 -5.12 1.73 27.46
CA ASN A 24 -5.18 2.89 26.55
C ASN A 24 -4.69 4.18 27.24
N PRO A 25 -3.98 5.08 26.55
CA PRO A 25 -3.60 6.39 27.09
C PRO A 25 -4.85 7.26 27.32
N SER A 26 -4.77 8.23 28.22
CA SER A 26 -5.84 9.21 28.41
C SER A 26 -5.88 10.30 27.34
N ILE A 27 -4.75 10.53 26.67
CA ILE A 27 -4.56 11.49 25.56
C ILE A 27 -3.77 10.78 24.48
N LEU A 28 -4.21 10.93 23.23
CA LEU A 28 -3.52 10.45 22.04
C LEU A 28 -3.52 11.56 20.98
N ASN A 29 -2.36 11.91 20.42
CA ASN A 29 -2.22 12.98 19.41
C ASN A 29 -2.89 14.30 19.85
N ASN A 30 -2.70 14.69 21.10
CA ASN A 30 -3.31 15.87 21.75
C ASN A 30 -4.85 15.83 21.83
N LEU A 31 -5.48 14.72 21.56
CA LEU A 31 -6.91 14.52 21.68
C LEU A 31 -7.21 13.60 22.86
N LYS A 32 -8.32 13.86 23.54
CA LYS A 32 -8.75 13.03 24.68
C LYS A 32 -9.21 11.66 24.20
N VAL A 33 -8.93 10.64 25.01
CA VAL A 33 -9.47 9.28 24.83
C VAL A 33 -10.62 9.09 25.83
N TYR A 34 -11.80 8.81 25.29
CA TYR A 34 -13.03 8.59 26.06
C TYR A 34 -13.35 7.10 26.12
N GLU A 35 -13.93 6.65 27.21
CA GLU A 35 -14.71 5.41 27.16
C GLU A 35 -16.06 5.67 26.50
N LEU A 36 -16.57 4.73 25.74
CA LEU A 36 -17.87 4.87 25.08
C LEU A 36 -18.99 5.21 26.07
N ALA A 37 -18.93 4.67 27.28
CA ALA A 37 -19.88 4.94 28.36
C ALA A 37 -19.88 6.39 28.87
N GLU A 38 -18.83 7.16 28.60
CA GLU A 38 -18.73 8.59 28.96
C GLU A 38 -19.44 9.50 27.95
N LEU A 39 -19.73 9.00 26.74
CA LEU A 39 -20.39 9.78 25.71
C LEU A 39 -21.90 9.85 25.98
N THR A 40 -22.36 11.05 26.29
CA THR A 40 -23.78 11.34 26.58
C THR A 40 -24.55 11.79 25.33
N ASP A 41 -23.88 12.44 24.40
CA ASP A 41 -24.45 12.84 23.12
C ASP A 41 -24.48 11.65 22.16
N LYS A 42 -25.69 11.18 21.83
CA LYS A 42 -25.89 10.05 20.91
C LYS A 42 -25.88 10.44 19.45
N GLU A 43 -25.95 11.73 19.15
CA GLU A 43 -25.93 12.25 17.77
C GLU A 43 -24.49 12.49 17.27
N ILE A 44 -23.48 12.33 18.14
CA ILE A 44 -22.09 12.48 17.73
C ILE A 44 -21.75 11.50 16.60
N CYS A 45 -21.02 11.97 15.58
CA CYS A 45 -20.56 11.10 14.51
C CYS A 45 -19.31 10.32 14.95
N ILE A 46 -19.34 9.01 14.85
CA ILE A 46 -18.22 8.12 15.18
C ILE A 46 -17.59 7.59 13.90
N LEU A 47 -16.33 7.94 13.65
CA LEU A 47 -15.54 7.37 12.56
C LEU A 47 -14.92 6.03 13.05
N ILE A 48 -15.31 4.94 12.42
CA ILE A 48 -14.81 3.59 12.70
C ILE A 48 -13.58 3.36 11.78
N ALA A 49 -12.38 3.57 12.32
CA ALA A 49 -11.10 3.46 11.61
C ALA A 49 -10.35 2.16 11.98
N THR A 50 -11.07 1.09 12.23
CA THR A 50 -10.51 -0.25 12.49
C THR A 50 -10.42 -1.07 11.19
N PRO A 51 -9.70 -2.22 11.19
CA PRO A 51 -9.71 -3.13 10.04
C PRO A 51 -11.13 -3.50 9.60
N GLN A 52 -11.36 -3.56 8.28
CA GLN A 52 -12.71 -3.72 7.70
C GLN A 52 -13.41 -5.00 8.13
N ASP A 53 -12.67 -6.07 8.40
CA ASP A 53 -13.19 -7.38 8.82
C ASP A 53 -13.89 -7.37 10.18
N ILE A 54 -13.64 -6.33 11.01
CA ILE A 54 -14.27 -6.17 12.33
C ILE A 54 -15.26 -5.01 12.38
N GLN A 55 -15.31 -4.13 11.36
CA GLN A 55 -16.14 -2.92 11.39
C GLN A 55 -17.62 -3.24 11.60
N GLN A 56 -18.14 -4.27 10.93
CA GLN A 56 -19.55 -4.65 11.06
C GLN A 56 -19.95 -4.98 12.51
N LYS A 57 -19.08 -5.67 13.24
CA LYS A 57 -19.31 -5.99 14.67
C LYS A 57 -19.30 -4.74 15.56
N ILE A 58 -18.47 -3.76 15.18
CA ILE A 58 -18.40 -2.47 15.89
C ILE A 58 -19.67 -1.66 15.62
N VAL A 59 -20.15 -1.64 14.37
CA VAL A 59 -21.42 -1.01 14.00
C VAL A 59 -22.56 -1.58 14.83
N GLU A 60 -22.73 -2.90 14.82
CA GLU A 60 -23.77 -3.58 15.60
C GLU A 60 -23.70 -3.22 17.10
N PHE A 61 -22.50 -3.24 17.66
CA PHE A 61 -22.28 -2.86 19.04
C PHE A 61 -22.63 -1.38 19.32
N LEU A 62 -22.25 -0.44 18.45
CA LEU A 62 -22.57 0.97 18.59
C LEU A 62 -24.08 1.22 18.51
N ASP A 63 -24.77 0.55 17.58
CA ASP A 63 -26.22 0.62 17.43
C ASP A 63 -26.94 0.14 18.68
N GLU A 64 -26.49 -0.98 19.29
CA GLU A 64 -27.02 -1.48 20.57
C GLU A 64 -26.82 -0.48 21.72
N GLN A 65 -25.77 0.33 21.68
CA GLN A 65 -25.50 1.39 22.66
C GLN A 65 -26.21 2.72 22.31
N GLY A 66 -26.97 2.77 21.22
CA GLY A 66 -27.75 3.92 20.77
C GLY A 66 -26.95 4.98 20.02
N PHE A 67 -25.80 4.61 19.44
CA PHE A 67 -25.00 5.46 18.55
C PHE A 67 -25.22 5.03 17.11
N HIS A 68 -26.12 5.72 16.40
CA HIS A 68 -26.50 5.38 15.03
C HIS A 68 -25.81 6.24 13.97
N ASN A 69 -25.10 7.30 14.37
CA ASN A 69 -24.38 8.18 13.48
C ASN A 69 -22.91 7.76 13.40
N HIS A 70 -22.60 6.87 12.48
CA HIS A 70 -21.24 6.36 12.31
C HIS A 70 -20.85 6.26 10.83
N ILE A 71 -19.55 6.36 10.56
CA ILE A 71 -18.93 6.23 9.23
C ILE A 71 -17.84 5.17 9.34
N CYS A 72 -17.87 4.14 8.48
CA CYS A 72 -16.79 3.18 8.35
C CYS A 72 -15.69 3.72 7.44
N MET A 73 -14.45 3.74 7.93
CA MET A 73 -13.29 4.02 7.10
C MET A 73 -13.05 2.82 6.17
N THR A 74 -13.43 2.98 4.91
CA THR A 74 -13.10 2.00 3.88
C THR A 74 -11.67 2.23 3.38
N TRP A 75 -11.08 1.23 2.71
CA TRP A 75 -9.75 1.40 2.12
C TRP A 75 -9.74 2.50 1.04
N GLN A 76 -10.84 2.69 0.30
CA GLN A 76 -10.98 3.78 -0.67
C GLN A 76 -10.95 5.14 0.02
N LEU A 77 -11.78 5.31 1.06
CA LEU A 77 -11.85 6.56 1.82
C LEU A 77 -10.50 6.87 2.49
N GLU A 78 -9.81 5.85 3.01
CA GLU A 78 -8.47 5.98 3.57
C GLU A 78 -7.47 6.41 2.49
N ALA A 79 -7.47 5.78 1.32
CA ALA A 79 -6.59 6.10 0.21
C ALA A 79 -6.82 7.54 -0.30
N GLU A 80 -8.07 7.96 -0.46
CA GLU A 80 -8.43 9.33 -0.85
C GLU A 80 -7.95 10.36 0.19
N LEU A 81 -8.21 10.10 1.47
CA LEU A 81 -7.78 10.97 2.56
C LEU A 81 -6.25 11.09 2.63
N MET A 82 -5.55 9.95 2.56
CA MET A 82 -4.09 9.94 2.61
C MET A 82 -3.47 10.56 1.37
N GLY A 83 -4.04 10.33 0.18
CA GLY A 83 -3.63 10.99 -1.06
C GLY A 83 -3.74 12.51 -0.96
N ALA A 84 -4.90 13.02 -0.49
CA ALA A 84 -5.10 14.44 -0.29
C ALA A 84 -4.19 15.03 0.80
N TYR A 85 -3.91 14.26 1.86
CA TYR A 85 -3.00 14.65 2.92
C TYR A 85 -1.57 14.80 2.39
N TYR A 86 -1.05 13.81 1.67
CA TYR A 86 0.30 13.87 1.11
C TYR A 86 0.45 14.95 0.03
N ALA A 87 -0.59 15.19 -0.78
CA ALA A 87 -0.58 16.30 -1.73
C ALA A 87 -0.43 17.68 -1.08
N LYS A 88 -0.86 17.83 0.19
CA LYS A 88 -0.66 19.06 0.99
C LYS A 88 0.70 19.11 1.70
N GLN A 89 1.36 17.98 1.89
CA GLN A 89 2.68 17.89 2.51
C GLN A 89 3.77 18.14 1.45
N VAL A 90 4.02 19.38 1.11
CA VAL A 90 4.95 19.80 0.03
C VAL A 90 6.43 19.51 0.34
N GLU A 91 6.75 18.91 1.48
CA GLU A 91 8.11 18.63 1.92
C GLU A 91 8.50 17.15 1.82
N PHE A 92 8.23 16.50 0.69
CA PHE A 92 9.11 15.38 0.35
C PHE A 92 10.45 15.96 -0.07
N PRO A 93 11.57 15.56 0.56
CA PRO A 93 12.88 16.01 0.10
C PRO A 93 13.03 15.58 -1.35
N VAL A 94 13.09 16.57 -2.24
CA VAL A 94 13.47 16.34 -3.64
C VAL A 94 14.91 15.88 -3.59
N LEU A 95 15.14 14.58 -3.81
CA LEU A 95 16.48 14.05 -3.93
C LEU A 95 17.21 14.76 -5.07
N PRO A 96 18.53 15.03 -4.92
CA PRO A 96 19.32 15.59 -6.00
C PRO A 96 19.18 14.70 -7.25
N GLY A 97 18.54 15.20 -8.29
CA GLY A 97 18.23 14.44 -9.51
C GLY A 97 16.74 14.54 -9.92
N GLY A 98 15.92 15.21 -9.08
CA GLY A 98 14.54 15.57 -9.43
C GLY A 98 13.61 14.37 -9.53
N VAL A 99 13.26 13.79 -8.38
CA VAL A 99 12.05 12.96 -8.32
C VAL A 99 10.87 13.91 -8.48
N ALA A 100 10.14 13.77 -9.58
CA ALA A 100 8.87 14.47 -9.72
C ALA A 100 7.97 14.17 -8.51
N PRO A 101 7.28 15.18 -7.94
CA PRO A 101 6.30 14.93 -6.91
C PRO A 101 5.33 13.87 -7.44
N MET A 102 4.99 12.90 -6.59
CA MET A 102 4.08 11.81 -6.93
C MET A 102 2.86 12.37 -7.66
N LEU A 103 2.80 12.11 -8.96
CA LEU A 103 1.56 12.25 -9.68
C LEU A 103 0.66 11.15 -9.14
N SER A 104 -0.38 11.54 -8.43
CA SER A 104 -1.52 10.66 -8.26
C SER A 104 -1.95 10.26 -9.67
N VAL A 105 -1.91 8.97 -10.00
CA VAL A 105 -2.40 8.45 -11.29
C VAL A 105 -3.93 8.49 -11.29
N THR A 106 -4.50 9.58 -10.85
CA THR A 106 -5.91 9.91 -11.09
C THR A 106 -5.97 10.55 -12.45
N VAL A 107 -6.31 9.75 -13.43
CA VAL A 107 -6.57 10.23 -14.80
C VAL A 107 -7.77 11.18 -14.77
N GLN A 108 -7.52 12.47 -14.58
CA GLN A 108 -8.57 13.49 -14.56
C GLN A 108 -8.96 14.04 -15.94
N ASP A 109 -8.27 13.67 -17.00
CA ASP A 109 -8.60 14.18 -18.35
C ASP A 109 -8.98 13.08 -19.33
N GLU A 110 -10.28 12.83 -19.45
CA GLU A 110 -10.85 11.92 -20.46
C GLU A 110 -10.78 12.47 -21.90
N LYS A 111 -10.22 13.64 -22.16
CA LYS A 111 -10.47 14.35 -23.42
C LYS A 111 -9.48 14.14 -24.56
N GLU A 112 -8.29 13.60 -24.34
CA GLU A 112 -7.32 13.35 -25.42
C GLU A 112 -6.53 12.06 -25.22
N ARG A 113 -7.21 10.91 -25.17
CA ARG A 113 -6.51 9.62 -25.11
C ARG A 113 -6.21 9.12 -26.52
N THR A 114 -5.03 9.35 -27.01
CA THR A 114 -4.44 8.53 -28.08
C THR A 114 -3.73 7.36 -27.42
N PHE A 115 -4.41 6.21 -27.37
CA PHE A 115 -3.84 5.00 -26.77
C PHE A 115 -2.56 4.59 -27.51
N ALA A 116 -1.50 4.32 -26.77
CA ALA A 116 -0.38 3.56 -27.29
C ALA A 116 -0.90 2.22 -27.84
N LYS A 117 -0.44 1.83 -29.03
CA LYS A 117 -0.97 0.63 -29.71
C LYS A 117 -0.62 -0.69 -29.02
N THR A 118 0.24 -0.68 -28.02
CA THR A 118 0.68 -1.87 -27.28
C THR A 118 0.98 -1.47 -25.84
N LEU A 119 0.38 -2.22 -24.90
CA LEU A 119 0.72 -2.09 -23.48
C LEU A 119 2.22 -2.32 -23.25
N PRO A 120 2.83 -1.60 -22.31
CA PRO A 120 4.21 -1.89 -21.90
C PRO A 120 4.32 -3.31 -21.36
N GLU A 121 5.45 -3.94 -21.52
CA GLU A 121 5.70 -5.24 -20.89
C GLU A 121 5.81 -5.04 -19.38
N ALA A 122 4.89 -5.62 -18.61
CA ALA A 122 4.90 -5.54 -17.16
C ALA A 122 4.96 -6.96 -16.56
N ASN A 123 5.91 -7.17 -15.65
CA ASN A 123 6.08 -8.40 -14.90
C ASN A 123 6.07 -8.07 -13.40
N CYS A 124 4.88 -8.02 -12.80
CA CYS A 124 4.73 -7.82 -11.38
C CYS A 124 4.52 -9.14 -10.65
N TYR A 125 5.09 -9.24 -9.48
CA TYR A 125 5.01 -10.42 -8.63
C TYR A 125 4.25 -10.10 -7.37
N MET A 126 3.25 -10.94 -7.04
CA MET A 126 2.49 -10.85 -5.80
C MET A 126 3.04 -11.87 -4.82
N ALA A 127 3.76 -11.40 -3.79
CA ALA A 127 4.34 -12.27 -2.77
C ALA A 127 3.25 -12.92 -1.91
N LYS A 128 3.29 -14.25 -1.79
CA LYS A 128 2.40 -15.06 -0.95
C LYS A 128 3.21 -15.98 -0.07
N PHE A 129 2.79 -16.11 1.19
CA PHE A 129 3.40 -17.02 2.14
C PHE A 129 2.40 -18.13 2.52
N TYR A 130 2.85 -19.33 2.80
CA TYR A 130 1.98 -20.48 3.05
C TYR A 130 1.05 -20.33 4.26
N ARG A 131 1.37 -19.41 5.19
CA ARG A 131 0.51 -19.08 6.34
C ARG A 131 -0.36 -17.84 6.14
N ASP A 132 -0.38 -17.30 4.96
CA ASP A 132 -1.18 -16.13 4.65
C ASP A 132 -2.67 -16.44 4.78
N LYS A 133 -3.40 -15.51 5.40
CA LYS A 133 -4.86 -15.59 5.45
C LYS A 133 -5.43 -15.30 4.06
N GLN A 134 -6.50 -15.98 3.71
CA GLN A 134 -7.22 -15.68 2.48
C GLN A 134 -7.76 -14.24 2.53
N VAL A 135 -7.47 -13.45 1.51
CA VAL A 135 -8.05 -12.12 1.33
C VAL A 135 -9.44 -12.30 0.73
N GLN A 136 -10.45 -11.78 1.41
CA GLN A 136 -11.81 -11.72 0.90
C GLN A 136 -11.97 -10.40 0.12
N THR A 137 -11.93 -10.50 -1.21
CA THR A 137 -12.05 -9.35 -2.11
C THR A 137 -12.57 -9.81 -3.46
N ASP A 138 -13.32 -8.95 -4.11
CA ASP A 138 -13.75 -9.13 -5.50
C ASP A 138 -12.67 -8.67 -6.51
N TYR A 139 -11.51 -8.26 -6.01
CA TYR A 139 -10.38 -7.81 -6.84
C TYR A 139 -9.88 -8.95 -7.72
N SER A 140 -9.86 -8.70 -9.02
CA SER A 140 -9.27 -9.59 -10.03
C SER A 140 -7.81 -9.21 -10.25
N VAL A 141 -6.91 -10.14 -9.99
CA VAL A 141 -5.48 -9.94 -10.23
C VAL A 141 -5.24 -9.74 -11.74
N PRO A 142 -4.61 -8.63 -12.18
CA PRO A 142 -4.29 -8.41 -13.58
C PRO A 142 -3.46 -9.54 -14.20
N ALA A 143 -3.61 -9.77 -15.50
CA ALA A 143 -2.92 -10.86 -16.19
C ALA A 143 -1.39 -10.74 -16.19
N TRP A 144 -0.86 -9.51 -16.03
CA TRP A 144 0.57 -9.22 -15.93
C TRP A 144 1.12 -9.34 -14.49
N VAL A 145 0.28 -9.76 -13.53
CA VAL A 145 0.68 -10.05 -12.15
C VAL A 145 0.77 -11.56 -11.94
N GLN A 146 1.90 -12.03 -11.47
CA GLN A 146 2.17 -13.43 -11.18
C GLN A 146 2.33 -13.66 -9.67
N PRO A 147 1.52 -14.52 -9.04
CA PRO A 147 1.77 -14.91 -7.65
C PRO A 147 3.09 -15.68 -7.53
N ILE A 148 3.91 -15.31 -6.54
CA ILE A 148 5.15 -15.98 -6.16
C ILE A 148 5.11 -16.41 -4.69
N GLN A 149 5.36 -17.67 -4.40
CA GLN A 149 5.48 -18.13 -3.02
C GLN A 149 6.85 -17.77 -2.46
N VAL A 150 6.86 -17.03 -1.35
CA VAL A 150 8.07 -16.67 -0.60
C VAL A 150 8.32 -17.67 0.53
N GLY A 151 9.60 -17.93 0.84
CA GLY A 151 9.96 -18.91 1.84
C GLY A 151 9.56 -20.35 1.47
N ALA A 152 9.49 -20.66 0.20
CA ALA A 152 9.08 -21.98 -0.29
C ALA A 152 10.02 -23.11 0.18
N ALA A 153 11.30 -22.81 0.44
CA ALA A 153 12.26 -23.74 1.02
C ALA A 153 11.96 -24.15 2.47
N LEU A 154 11.01 -23.49 3.15
CA LEU A 154 10.67 -23.74 4.56
C LEU A 154 9.46 -24.68 4.73
N THR A 155 8.83 -25.10 3.65
CA THR A 155 7.60 -25.90 3.69
C THR A 155 7.39 -26.68 2.41
N ASP A 156 6.71 -27.83 2.51
CA ASP A 156 6.23 -28.61 1.36
C ASP A 156 4.89 -28.10 0.81
N GLU A 157 4.20 -27.23 1.54
CA GLU A 157 2.94 -26.63 1.12
C GLU A 157 3.19 -25.61 -0.01
N ARG A 158 2.37 -25.66 -1.05
CA ARG A 158 2.47 -24.80 -2.24
C ARG A 158 1.20 -23.95 -2.37
N VAL A 159 1.38 -22.62 -2.35
CA VAL A 159 0.30 -21.62 -2.47
C VAL A 159 0.38 -20.79 -3.75
N ALA A 160 1.44 -20.97 -4.53
CA ALA A 160 1.61 -20.41 -5.86
C ALA A 160 2.39 -21.41 -6.75
N ALA A 161 2.18 -21.30 -8.07
CA ALA A 161 2.91 -22.14 -9.03
C ALA A 161 4.38 -21.73 -9.15
N LEU A 162 4.67 -20.44 -9.04
CA LEU A 162 6.03 -19.89 -8.97
C LEU A 162 6.48 -19.82 -7.53
N THR A 163 7.73 -20.22 -7.28
CA THR A 163 8.32 -20.24 -5.93
C THR A 163 9.70 -19.62 -5.92
N ASP A 164 10.08 -19.02 -4.80
CA ASP A 164 11.37 -18.33 -4.63
C ASP A 164 12.53 -19.26 -4.27
N ASP A 165 12.32 -20.59 -4.24
CA ASP A 165 13.34 -21.60 -3.89
C ASP A 165 14.01 -22.24 -5.11
N ILE A 166 13.69 -21.82 -6.32
CA ILE A 166 14.33 -22.32 -7.55
C ILE A 166 15.45 -21.38 -8.03
N GLY A 167 16.45 -21.91 -8.72
CA GLY A 167 17.59 -21.11 -9.21
C GLY A 167 18.42 -20.52 -8.07
N GLU A 168 19.08 -19.36 -8.31
CA GLU A 168 19.82 -18.64 -7.28
C GLU A 168 18.84 -17.95 -6.33
N ASN A 169 18.84 -18.34 -5.05
CA ASN A 169 17.83 -17.89 -4.11
C ASN A 169 18.33 -17.79 -2.67
N ILE A 170 17.53 -17.13 -1.83
CA ILE A 170 17.69 -17.04 -0.38
C ILE A 170 16.39 -17.43 0.35
N SER A 171 15.56 -18.27 -0.25
CA SER A 171 14.25 -18.68 0.23
C SER A 171 14.26 -19.18 1.68
N ALA A 172 15.27 -19.97 2.07
CA ALA A 172 15.44 -20.44 3.44
C ALA A 172 15.65 -19.34 4.49
N LYS A 173 15.98 -18.11 4.06
CA LYS A 173 16.15 -16.94 4.93
C LYS A 173 14.87 -16.10 5.07
N ASN A 174 13.74 -16.57 4.58
CA ASN A 174 12.48 -15.81 4.58
C ASN A 174 12.06 -15.33 5.97
N VAL A 175 12.35 -16.06 7.03
CA VAL A 175 12.07 -15.65 8.42
C VAL A 175 12.62 -14.25 8.75
N ASN A 176 13.77 -13.88 8.14
CA ASN A 176 14.44 -12.61 8.39
C ASN A 176 14.20 -11.56 7.29
N TYR A 177 13.89 -12.02 6.07
CA TYR A 177 13.82 -11.14 4.89
C TYR A 177 12.43 -11.00 4.31
N CYS A 178 11.45 -11.78 4.76
CA CYS A 178 10.06 -11.73 4.30
C CYS A 178 9.97 -11.70 2.76
N GLU A 179 9.26 -10.75 2.19
CA GLU A 179 9.07 -10.60 0.74
C GLU A 179 10.37 -10.30 -0.02
N LEU A 180 11.40 -9.85 0.67
CA LEU A 180 12.71 -9.58 0.05
C LEU A 180 13.37 -10.85 -0.50
N THR A 181 12.96 -12.05 -0.08
CA THR A 181 13.42 -13.30 -0.70
C THR A 181 12.94 -13.43 -2.14
N ALA A 182 11.71 -12.98 -2.44
CA ALA A 182 11.22 -12.89 -3.81
C ALA A 182 11.93 -11.79 -4.60
N LEU A 183 12.18 -10.62 -3.99
CA LEU A 183 12.93 -9.54 -4.67
C LEU A 183 14.33 -10.01 -5.08
N TYR A 184 15.03 -10.73 -4.19
CA TYR A 184 16.33 -11.34 -4.49
C TYR A 184 16.22 -12.34 -5.66
N TRP A 185 15.18 -13.21 -5.62
CA TRP A 185 14.93 -14.18 -6.67
C TRP A 185 14.66 -13.52 -8.02
N ILE A 186 13.83 -12.48 -8.06
CA ILE A 186 13.53 -11.69 -9.26
C ILE A 186 14.84 -11.11 -9.83
N TRP A 187 15.64 -10.46 -8.97
CA TRP A 187 16.92 -9.90 -9.38
C TRP A 187 17.85 -10.93 -9.99
N LYS A 188 17.95 -12.10 -9.38
CA LYS A 188 18.91 -13.14 -9.82
C LYS A 188 18.44 -13.97 -11.01
N ASN A 189 17.15 -14.16 -11.19
CA ASN A 189 16.64 -15.12 -12.15
C ASN A 189 15.78 -14.49 -13.28
N GLN A 190 15.31 -13.26 -13.10
CA GLN A 190 14.42 -12.59 -14.06
C GLN A 190 15.06 -11.35 -14.69
N LEU A 191 15.86 -10.61 -13.94
CA LEU A 191 16.52 -9.41 -14.42
C LEU A 191 17.92 -9.80 -14.92
N GLN A 192 18.00 -10.37 -16.12
CA GLN A 192 19.26 -10.52 -16.84
C GLN A 192 19.60 -9.17 -17.48
N TYR A 193 20.14 -8.26 -16.69
CA TYR A 193 20.81 -7.08 -17.26
C TYR A 193 22.13 -7.56 -17.87
N ASP A 194 22.21 -7.49 -19.18
CA ASP A 194 23.50 -7.52 -19.85
C ASP A 194 24.23 -6.24 -19.47
N VAL A 195 25.05 -6.30 -18.41
CA VAL A 195 25.85 -5.16 -17.90
C VAL A 195 26.82 -4.65 -19.00
N THR A 196 26.95 -5.37 -20.10
CA THR A 196 27.76 -4.99 -21.25
C THR A 196 27.16 -3.84 -22.08
N ASP A 197 25.85 -3.55 -21.95
CA ASP A 197 25.21 -2.47 -22.72
C ASP A 197 25.33 -1.08 -22.08
N TYR A 198 25.82 -0.94 -20.84
CA TYR A 198 26.13 0.37 -20.26
C TYR A 198 27.45 0.99 -20.76
N GLY A 199 28.14 0.34 -21.70
CA GLY A 199 29.33 0.80 -22.34
C GLY A 199 29.06 1.71 -23.56
N GLY A 200 28.51 2.91 -23.36
CA GLY A 200 28.75 4.03 -24.26
C GLY A 200 27.88 4.14 -25.51
N LYS A 201 26.73 3.52 -25.62
CA LYS A 201 25.74 3.87 -26.65
C LYS A 201 24.75 4.90 -26.07
N SER A 202 24.64 6.03 -26.76
CA SER A 202 23.63 7.03 -26.46
C SER A 202 22.25 6.43 -26.65
N VAL A 203 21.31 6.77 -25.76
CA VAL A 203 19.88 6.37 -25.79
C VAL A 203 19.17 6.69 -27.13
N GLN A 204 19.84 7.34 -28.06
CA GLN A 204 19.30 7.72 -29.37
C GLN A 204 19.39 6.63 -30.46
N ASP A 205 20.11 5.54 -30.22
CA ASP A 205 20.30 4.45 -31.22
C ASP A 205 19.50 3.18 -30.94
N ALA A 206 18.77 3.12 -29.80
CA ALA A 206 17.84 2.05 -29.49
C ALA A 206 16.53 2.30 -30.25
N GLY A 207 16.32 1.59 -31.34
CA GLY A 207 15.01 1.54 -31.97
C GLY A 207 13.99 1.07 -30.96
N GLN A 208 12.88 1.77 -30.80
CA GLN A 208 11.71 1.53 -29.93
C GLN A 208 11.86 0.31 -28.99
N GLU A 209 12.72 0.40 -27.99
CA GLU A 209 12.73 -0.59 -26.89
C GLU A 209 11.40 -0.45 -26.15
N GLN A 210 10.64 -1.51 -26.16
CA GLN A 210 9.40 -1.59 -25.40
C GLN A 210 9.73 -1.41 -23.92
N LEU A 211 9.14 -0.40 -23.29
CA LEU A 211 9.30 -0.15 -21.86
C LEU A 211 8.92 -1.41 -21.06
N ARG A 212 9.78 -1.77 -20.13
CA ARG A 212 9.59 -2.94 -19.26
C ARG A 212 9.52 -2.51 -17.82
N TYR A 213 8.44 -2.93 -17.17
CA TYR A 213 8.25 -2.71 -15.73
C TYR A 213 8.36 -4.03 -14.98
N THR A 214 9.09 -4.01 -13.88
CA THR A 214 9.16 -5.15 -12.96
C THR A 214 8.78 -4.67 -11.57
N GLY A 215 7.89 -5.38 -10.90
CA GLY A 215 7.39 -5.00 -9.60
C GLY A 215 7.23 -6.16 -8.64
N LEU A 216 7.20 -5.85 -7.35
CA LEU A 216 6.89 -6.78 -6.27
C LEU A 216 5.97 -6.09 -5.26
N TYR A 217 4.92 -6.78 -4.84
CA TYR A 217 4.04 -6.33 -3.76
C TYR A 217 3.53 -7.49 -2.92
N GLN A 218 3.04 -7.18 -1.73
CA GLN A 218 2.42 -8.15 -0.84
C GLN A 218 0.99 -8.49 -1.29
N TYR A 219 0.55 -9.72 -1.09
CA TYR A 219 -0.81 -10.17 -1.40
C TYR A 219 -1.94 -9.35 -0.72
N ARG A 220 -1.65 -8.68 0.42
CA ARG A 220 -2.59 -7.80 1.13
C ARG A 220 -2.63 -6.38 0.60
N ARG A 221 -1.70 -6.01 -0.26
CA ARG A 221 -1.59 -4.70 -0.89
C ARG A 221 -2.03 -4.87 -2.33
N LEU A 222 -3.29 -4.60 -2.62
CA LEU A 222 -3.79 -4.73 -3.97
C LEU A 222 -3.15 -3.67 -4.86
N LEU A 223 -2.60 -4.10 -5.98
CA LEU A 223 -2.08 -3.20 -7.01
C LEU A 223 -3.24 -2.87 -7.94
N ASP A 224 -3.95 -1.80 -7.63
CA ASP A 224 -5.13 -1.34 -8.38
C ASP A 224 -4.68 -0.43 -9.53
N ILE A 225 -4.04 -1.03 -10.52
CA ILE A 225 -3.59 -0.39 -11.76
C ILE A 225 -4.24 -1.15 -12.91
N ASP A 226 -5.09 -0.46 -13.65
CA ASP A 226 -5.69 -0.98 -14.87
C ASP A 226 -4.79 -0.75 -16.11
N ASP A 227 -5.25 -1.23 -17.27
CA ASP A 227 -4.50 -1.12 -18.52
C ASP A 227 -4.36 0.35 -18.99
N ASP A 228 -5.34 1.19 -18.71
CA ASP A 228 -5.31 2.61 -19.05
C ASP A 228 -4.26 3.36 -18.20
N GLN A 229 -4.22 3.05 -16.91
CA GLN A 229 -3.22 3.59 -16.01
C GLN A 229 -1.81 3.08 -16.34
N MET A 230 -1.68 1.82 -16.76
CA MET A 230 -0.41 1.28 -17.22
C MET A 230 0.10 1.99 -18.48
N ASN A 231 -0.80 2.29 -19.43
CA ASN A 231 -0.47 3.09 -20.60
C ASN A 231 -0.04 4.51 -20.21
N TYR A 232 -0.77 5.13 -19.30
CA TYR A 232 -0.41 6.45 -18.77
C TYR A 232 0.99 6.49 -18.16
N ILE A 233 1.32 5.49 -17.34
CA ILE A 233 2.65 5.33 -16.72
C ILE A 233 3.74 5.29 -17.81
N ALA A 234 3.51 4.51 -18.86
CA ALA A 234 4.46 4.37 -19.97
C ALA A 234 4.60 5.66 -20.82
N GLU A 235 3.49 6.36 -21.10
CA GLU A 235 3.47 7.58 -21.91
C GLU A 235 4.09 8.79 -21.19
N HIS A 236 4.12 8.78 -19.86
CA HIS A 236 4.65 9.87 -19.05
C HIS A 236 6.05 9.59 -18.49
N ASP A 237 6.74 8.60 -19.04
CA ASP A 237 8.13 8.28 -18.69
C ASP A 237 8.33 8.10 -17.16
N VAL A 238 7.38 7.38 -16.55
CA VAL A 238 7.40 7.11 -15.10
C VAL A 238 8.39 5.99 -14.82
N ASP A 239 9.46 6.27 -14.08
CA ASP A 239 10.48 5.28 -13.75
C ASP A 239 10.06 4.32 -12.64
N VAL A 240 9.34 4.82 -11.63
CA VAL A 240 9.00 4.05 -10.42
C VAL A 240 7.60 4.38 -9.93
N VAL A 241 6.83 3.34 -9.65
CA VAL A 241 5.53 3.43 -8.96
C VAL A 241 5.68 2.86 -7.55
N LEU A 242 5.40 3.66 -6.55
CA LEU A 242 5.47 3.27 -5.14
C LEU A 242 4.11 3.46 -4.46
N PRO A 243 3.78 2.67 -3.43
CA PRO A 243 2.62 2.97 -2.60
C PRO A 243 2.83 4.29 -1.86
N TYR A 244 1.75 4.90 -1.40
CA TYR A 244 1.85 6.07 -0.53
C TYR A 244 2.71 5.72 0.68
N PRO A 245 3.68 6.60 1.04
CA PRO A 245 4.50 6.37 2.21
C PRO A 245 3.64 6.41 3.47
N THR A 246 3.88 5.49 4.38
CA THR A 246 3.28 5.53 5.73
C THR A 246 4.23 6.31 6.63
N MET A 247 3.72 7.36 7.28
CA MET A 247 4.50 8.08 8.26
C MET A 247 4.68 7.21 9.51
N CYS A 248 5.93 7.08 9.95
CA CYS A 248 6.24 6.45 11.23
C CYS A 248 6.22 7.56 12.30
N GLU A 249 5.13 7.68 13.04
CA GLU A 249 4.99 8.66 14.12
C GLU A 249 5.24 8.01 15.49
N PRO A 250 5.96 8.70 16.38
CA PRO A 250 6.65 9.97 16.19
C PRO A 250 7.93 9.84 15.36
N ASP A 251 8.54 8.68 15.30
CA ASP A 251 9.66 8.36 14.44
C ASP A 251 9.77 6.83 14.21
N ILE A 252 10.67 6.42 13.33
CA ILE A 252 10.82 5.01 12.96
C ILE A 252 11.26 4.13 14.12
N PHE A 253 12.00 4.66 15.09
CA PHE A 253 12.52 3.88 16.22
C PHE A 253 11.44 3.61 17.24
N GLU A 254 10.64 4.63 17.62
CA GLU A 254 9.51 4.46 18.53
C GLU A 254 8.41 3.61 17.89
N HIS A 255 8.15 3.79 16.60
CA HIS A 255 7.21 2.95 15.85
C HIS A 255 7.67 1.48 15.85
N HIS A 256 8.96 1.21 15.62
CA HIS A 256 9.53 -0.13 15.68
C HIS A 256 9.40 -0.74 17.08
N GLU A 257 9.64 0.02 18.15
CA GLU A 257 9.49 -0.47 19.51
C GLU A 257 8.07 -0.93 19.85
N LEU A 258 7.05 -0.28 19.28
CA LEU A 258 5.66 -0.71 19.45
C LEU A 258 5.40 -2.10 18.83
N TYR A 259 6.04 -2.42 17.71
CA TYR A 259 5.89 -3.73 17.05
C TYR A 259 6.70 -4.85 17.69
N VAL A 260 7.81 -4.53 18.32
CA VAL A 260 8.69 -5.56 18.95
C VAL A 260 8.21 -5.92 20.36
N LYS A 261 7.43 -5.06 21.02
CA LYS A 261 6.90 -5.30 22.38
C LYS A 261 5.56 -6.05 22.41
N THR A 262 4.95 -6.32 21.24
CA THR A 262 3.72 -7.13 21.09
C THR A 262 4.02 -8.53 20.62
#